data_9e8c01869e70e3e8f18bb335d1fd747d
#
_entry.id   9e8c01869e70e3e8f18bb335d1fd747d
#
_cell.length_a   1.000
_cell.length_b   1.000
_cell.length_c   1.000
_cell.angle_alpha   90.00
_cell.angle_beta   90.00
_cell.angle_gamma   90.00
#
_symmetry.space_group_name_H-M   'P 1'
#
loop_
_entity.id
_entity.type
_entity.pdbx_description
1 polymer ?
#
loop_
_entity_poly.entity_id
_entity_poly.type
_entity_poly.pdbx_seq_one_letter_code
_entity_poly.pdbx_strand_id
1 'polypeptide(L)'
;EAAIRSAYYFLTKKQPQEDLLQLQAVRGLEGVKTAELTIQELPLKVAVVHGTDHARKFLHHIKESGEHFDFVEVMTCPGGCISGGGQTKHIGEDMDTVRKARIQSLYDKDSTITLRNSHDNPHIQQVYEEFYGKPLSDLAEALLHTNYEARNDLQEDPSRYEAMYQADAPVQEPVKEQAADVRYRCTICGYIYEGDIAKESDDYKCP
;
A
#
# COMPACT_ATOMS: atom_id res chain seq x y z
N GLU A 1 -5.21 -7.95 7.13
CA GLU A 1 -5.90 -9.14 7.72
C GLU A 1 -5.11 -9.74 8.88
N ALA A 2 -3.80 -9.97 8.78
CA ALA A 2 -3.01 -10.66 9.81
C ALA A 2 -3.10 -9.99 11.19
N ALA A 3 -3.03 -8.65 11.25
CA ALA A 3 -3.17 -7.90 12.50
C ALA A 3 -4.54 -8.14 13.17
N ILE A 4 -5.61 -8.14 12.40
CA ILE A 4 -6.97 -8.37 12.90
C ILE A 4 -7.13 -9.81 13.42
N ARG A 5 -6.59 -10.79 12.70
CA ARG A 5 -6.59 -12.19 13.15
C ARG A 5 -5.89 -12.35 14.51
N SER A 6 -4.71 -11.75 14.67
CA SER A 6 -3.97 -11.81 15.92
C SER A 6 -4.65 -11.01 17.04
N ALA A 7 -5.20 -9.82 16.74
CA ALA A 7 -5.97 -9.04 17.70
C ALA A 7 -7.18 -9.84 18.22
N TYR A 8 -7.92 -10.47 17.32
CA TYR A 8 -9.04 -11.35 17.70
C TYR A 8 -8.59 -12.44 18.67
N TYR A 9 -7.49 -13.15 18.35
CA TYR A 9 -6.96 -14.20 19.22
C TYR A 9 -6.54 -13.67 20.59
N PHE A 10 -5.81 -12.57 20.65
CA PHE A 10 -5.34 -12.02 21.92
C PHE A 10 -6.47 -11.51 22.80
N LEU A 11 -7.53 -10.97 22.22
CA LEU A 11 -8.70 -10.49 22.95
C LEU A 11 -9.63 -11.64 23.39
N THR A 12 -9.89 -12.61 22.51
CA THR A 12 -10.90 -13.65 22.76
C THR A 12 -10.34 -14.96 23.30
N LYS A 13 -9.03 -15.20 23.12
CA LYS A 13 -8.34 -16.49 23.32
C LYS A 13 -8.93 -17.62 22.45
N LYS A 14 -9.58 -17.26 21.34
CA LYS A 14 -10.12 -18.20 20.36
C LYS A 14 -9.47 -17.97 19.01
N GLN A 15 -9.38 -19.02 18.20
CA GLN A 15 -8.92 -18.88 16.83
C GLN A 15 -9.92 -18.05 15.99
N PRO A 16 -9.45 -17.20 15.07
CA PRO A 16 -10.31 -16.42 14.20
C PRO A 16 -11.12 -17.34 13.29
N GLN A 17 -12.39 -16.96 13.07
CA GLN A 17 -13.31 -17.68 12.20
C GLN A 17 -13.06 -17.33 10.72
N GLU A 18 -13.69 -18.05 9.80
CA GLU A 18 -13.44 -17.95 8.36
C GLU A 18 -13.71 -16.54 7.79
N ASP A 19 -14.70 -15.84 8.32
CA ASP A 19 -15.00 -14.45 7.95
C ASP A 19 -13.86 -13.47 8.25
N LEU A 20 -13.13 -13.69 9.37
CA LEU A 20 -11.92 -12.94 9.71
C LEU A 20 -10.68 -13.47 8.99
N LEU A 21 -10.65 -14.75 8.62
CA LEU A 21 -9.59 -15.34 7.83
C LEU A 21 -9.61 -14.84 6.38
N GLN A 22 -10.79 -14.46 5.87
CA GLN A 22 -11.00 -13.96 4.53
C GLN A 22 -11.85 -12.68 4.55
N LEU A 23 -11.33 -11.61 5.14
CA LEU A 23 -12.05 -10.34 5.26
C LEU A 23 -12.23 -9.67 3.89
N GLN A 24 -13.27 -10.06 3.18
CA GLN A 24 -13.56 -9.66 1.80
C GLN A 24 -13.66 -8.15 1.60
N ALA A 25 -14.20 -7.44 2.58
CA ALA A 25 -14.38 -5.99 2.50
C ALA A 25 -13.07 -5.20 2.31
N VAL A 26 -11.93 -5.77 2.72
CA VAL A 26 -10.61 -5.10 2.56
C VAL A 26 -9.75 -5.71 1.46
N ARG A 27 -10.31 -6.63 0.65
CA ARG A 27 -9.60 -7.27 -0.48
C ARG A 27 -9.84 -6.51 -1.80
N GLY A 28 -8.95 -6.71 -2.77
CA GLY A 28 -9.05 -6.12 -4.10
C GLY A 28 -8.11 -4.93 -4.35
N LEU A 29 -8.34 -4.24 -5.47
CA LEU A 29 -7.48 -3.15 -5.97
C LEU A 29 -7.99 -1.75 -5.66
N GLU A 30 -9.13 -1.59 -5.02
CA GLU A 30 -9.63 -0.27 -4.64
C GLU A 30 -8.66 0.43 -3.72
N GLY A 31 -8.37 1.70 -4.00
CA GLY A 31 -7.35 2.47 -3.29
C GLY A 31 -7.64 2.69 -1.81
N VAL A 32 -8.91 2.77 -1.43
CA VAL A 32 -9.39 2.85 -0.04
C VAL A 32 -10.47 1.79 0.15
N LYS A 33 -10.31 0.95 1.14
CA LYS A 33 -11.27 -0.09 1.52
C LYS A 33 -11.50 -0.03 3.02
N THR A 34 -12.74 -0.11 3.44
CA THR A 34 -13.12 -0.06 4.84
C THR A 34 -13.93 -1.28 5.23
N ALA A 35 -13.83 -1.68 6.48
CA ALA A 35 -14.69 -2.71 7.07
C ALA A 35 -15.06 -2.33 8.49
N GLU A 36 -16.27 -2.70 8.86
CA GLU A 36 -16.75 -2.67 10.24
C GLU A 36 -16.89 -4.11 10.72
N LEU A 37 -16.34 -4.40 11.88
CA LEU A 37 -16.36 -5.72 12.50
C LEU A 37 -16.54 -5.59 14.00
N THR A 38 -16.99 -6.68 14.64
CA THR A 38 -17.18 -6.67 16.10
C THR A 38 -16.38 -7.81 16.71
N ILE A 39 -15.57 -7.49 17.71
CA ILE A 39 -14.81 -8.46 18.51
C ILE A 39 -15.29 -8.36 19.95
N GLN A 40 -15.96 -9.39 20.50
CA GLN A 40 -16.47 -9.40 21.87
C GLN A 40 -17.27 -8.12 22.23
N GLU A 41 -18.25 -7.78 21.42
CA GLU A 41 -19.09 -6.57 21.61
C GLU A 41 -18.35 -5.23 21.37
N LEU A 42 -17.03 -5.26 21.09
CA LEU A 42 -16.28 -4.10 20.69
C LEU A 42 -16.41 -3.87 19.19
N PRO A 43 -17.12 -2.81 18.76
CA PRO A 43 -17.16 -2.46 17.36
C PRO A 43 -15.79 -1.91 16.94
N LEU A 44 -15.29 -2.35 15.80
CA LEU A 44 -14.02 -1.91 15.22
C LEU A 44 -14.24 -1.44 13.79
N LYS A 45 -13.74 -0.27 13.48
CA LYS A 45 -13.71 0.27 12.12
C LYS A 45 -12.29 0.27 11.61
N VAL A 46 -12.07 -0.42 10.50
CA VAL A 46 -10.74 -0.59 9.92
C VAL A 46 -10.69 -0.08 8.48
N ALA A 47 -9.52 0.39 8.07
CA ALA A 47 -9.27 0.80 6.69
C ALA A 47 -7.97 0.21 6.16
N VAL A 48 -7.97 -0.11 4.88
CA VAL A 48 -6.78 -0.47 4.11
C VAL A 48 -6.66 0.50 2.95
N VAL A 49 -5.56 1.24 2.92
CA VAL A 49 -5.31 2.31 1.96
C VAL A 49 -4.01 2.01 1.22
N HIS A 50 -4.04 2.07 -0.10
CA HIS A 50 -2.83 1.91 -0.89
C HIS A 50 -2.72 2.92 -2.04
N GLY A 51 -1.48 3.34 -2.29
CA GLY A 51 -1.17 4.48 -3.14
C GLY A 51 -1.12 5.79 -2.35
N THR A 52 -0.07 6.56 -2.55
CA THR A 52 0.17 7.80 -1.78
C THR A 52 -0.90 8.85 -1.99
N ASP A 53 -1.50 8.94 -3.18
CA ASP A 53 -2.60 9.85 -3.44
C ASP A 53 -3.86 9.49 -2.65
N HIS A 54 -4.22 8.20 -2.61
CA HIS A 54 -5.34 7.72 -1.79
C HIS A 54 -5.06 7.92 -0.30
N ALA A 55 -3.83 7.68 0.16
CA ALA A 55 -3.45 7.92 1.55
C ALA A 55 -3.63 9.40 1.93
N ARG A 56 -3.18 10.32 1.08
CA ARG A 56 -3.35 11.76 1.27
C ARG A 56 -4.83 12.14 1.38
N LYS A 57 -5.65 11.73 0.41
CA LYS A 57 -7.09 12.01 0.37
C LYS A 57 -7.82 11.43 1.58
N PHE A 58 -7.47 10.20 1.97
CA PHE A 58 -8.05 9.54 3.12
C PHE A 58 -7.73 10.25 4.44
N LEU A 59 -6.47 10.65 4.64
CA LEU A 59 -6.07 11.42 5.84
C LEU A 59 -6.74 12.79 5.89
N HIS A 60 -6.87 13.46 4.75
CA HIS A 60 -7.60 14.72 4.65
C HIS A 60 -9.08 14.54 5.02
N HIS A 61 -9.73 13.50 4.47
CA HIS A 61 -11.11 13.17 4.80
C HIS A 61 -11.30 12.92 6.30
N ILE A 62 -10.45 12.10 6.94
CA ILE A 62 -10.51 11.87 8.40
C ILE A 62 -10.38 13.18 9.16
N LYS A 63 -9.45 14.05 8.77
CA LYS A 63 -9.21 15.32 9.43
C LYS A 63 -10.42 16.26 9.36
N GLU A 64 -11.10 16.29 8.21
CA GLU A 64 -12.27 17.16 7.99
C GLU A 64 -13.55 16.60 8.59
N SER A 65 -13.80 15.30 8.41
CA SER A 65 -15.03 14.65 8.87
C SER A 65 -15.04 14.35 10.37
N GLY A 66 -13.85 14.20 10.97
CA GLY A 66 -13.72 13.68 12.34
C GLY A 66 -14.05 12.19 12.44
N GLU A 67 -14.16 11.47 11.32
CA GLU A 67 -14.43 10.04 11.30
C GLU A 67 -13.32 9.26 12.00
N HIS A 68 -13.69 8.33 12.87
CA HIS A 68 -12.76 7.53 13.64
C HIS A 68 -12.55 6.16 12.99
N PHE A 69 -11.28 5.73 12.94
CA PHE A 69 -10.87 4.37 12.58
C PHE A 69 -9.97 3.82 13.67
N ASP A 70 -10.25 2.59 14.10
CA ASP A 70 -9.47 1.90 15.14
C ASP A 70 -8.16 1.33 14.60
N PHE A 71 -8.14 0.98 13.30
CA PHE A 71 -6.95 0.47 12.64
C PHE A 71 -6.92 0.92 11.17
N VAL A 72 -5.79 1.50 10.77
CA VAL A 72 -5.56 1.92 9.39
C VAL A 72 -4.24 1.34 8.88
N GLU A 73 -4.29 0.57 7.82
CA GLU A 73 -3.11 0.09 7.11
C GLU A 73 -2.85 0.96 5.88
N VAL A 74 -1.69 1.60 5.82
CA VAL A 74 -1.30 2.46 4.69
C VAL A 74 -0.13 1.85 3.96
N MET A 75 -0.30 1.63 2.66
CA MET A 75 0.72 1.10 1.76
C MET A 75 1.01 2.07 0.63
N THR A 76 2.27 2.34 0.36
CA THR A 76 2.70 3.33 -0.64
C THR A 76 2.34 2.92 -2.08
N CYS A 77 2.50 1.63 -2.40
CA CYS A 77 2.32 1.15 -3.77
C CYS A 77 0.84 0.84 -4.08
N PRO A 78 0.34 1.14 -5.30
CA PRO A 78 -0.99 0.71 -5.74
C PRO A 78 -1.17 -0.80 -5.65
N GLY A 79 -2.20 -1.26 -4.95
CA GLY A 79 -2.43 -2.68 -4.67
C GLY A 79 -1.57 -3.26 -3.54
N GLY A 80 -0.72 -2.44 -2.90
CA GLY A 80 0.17 -2.87 -1.83
C GLY A 80 1.48 -3.47 -2.34
N CYS A 81 2.06 -4.38 -1.57
CA CYS A 81 3.38 -4.97 -1.83
C CYS A 81 3.51 -5.71 -3.17
N ILE A 82 2.41 -6.11 -3.77
CA ILE A 82 2.37 -6.75 -5.10
C ILE A 82 2.85 -5.83 -6.24
N SER A 83 2.95 -4.53 -5.99
CA SER A 83 3.46 -3.51 -6.91
C SER A 83 4.77 -2.90 -6.45
N GLY A 84 5.41 -3.46 -5.43
CA GLY A 84 6.67 -2.99 -4.91
C GLY A 84 7.85 -3.14 -5.86
N GLY A 85 8.96 -2.46 -5.57
CA GLY A 85 10.14 -2.37 -6.45
C GLY A 85 10.83 -3.70 -6.76
N GLY A 86 10.61 -4.75 -5.96
CA GLY A 86 11.13 -6.11 -6.20
C GLY A 86 10.28 -6.95 -7.16
N GLN A 87 9.14 -6.45 -7.61
CA GLN A 87 8.26 -7.18 -8.51
C GLN A 87 8.71 -7.09 -9.97
N THR A 88 8.48 -8.16 -10.73
CA THR A 88 8.75 -8.18 -12.17
C THR A 88 7.95 -7.09 -12.89
N LYS A 89 8.64 -6.33 -13.73
CA LYS A 89 8.00 -5.31 -14.58
C LYS A 89 7.42 -5.98 -15.83
N HIS A 90 6.20 -5.60 -16.16
CA HIS A 90 5.51 -6.02 -17.40
C HIS A 90 5.37 -4.78 -18.28
N ILE A 91 6.04 -4.80 -19.43
CA ILE A 91 6.03 -3.70 -20.41
C ILE A 91 4.95 -4.00 -21.45
N GLY A 92 4.06 -3.03 -21.68
CA GLY A 92 2.98 -3.19 -22.66
C GLY A 92 1.75 -3.97 -22.19
N GLU A 93 1.75 -4.42 -20.94
CA GLU A 93 0.59 -5.08 -20.33
C GLU A 93 -0.23 -4.11 -19.46
N ASP A 94 -1.54 -4.37 -19.34
CA ASP A 94 -2.36 -3.68 -18.36
C ASP A 94 -1.96 -4.06 -16.94
N MET A 95 -1.39 -3.11 -16.23
CA MET A 95 -0.88 -3.33 -14.89
C MET A 95 -1.95 -3.75 -13.88
N ASP A 96 -3.21 -3.37 -14.08
CA ASP A 96 -4.28 -3.78 -13.16
C ASP A 96 -4.65 -5.25 -13.36
N THR A 97 -4.57 -5.76 -14.57
CA THR A 97 -4.69 -7.19 -14.84
C THR A 97 -3.56 -7.97 -14.15
N VAL A 98 -2.32 -7.50 -14.27
CA VAL A 98 -1.16 -8.12 -13.59
C VAL A 98 -1.32 -8.08 -12.07
N ARG A 99 -1.74 -6.95 -11.51
CA ARG A 99 -1.98 -6.80 -10.06
C ARG A 99 -3.07 -7.75 -9.56
N LYS A 100 -4.18 -7.86 -10.29
CA LYS A 100 -5.28 -8.79 -9.96
C LYS A 100 -4.80 -10.23 -9.92
N ALA A 101 -4.01 -10.65 -10.90
CA ALA A 101 -3.44 -12.01 -10.92
C ALA A 101 -2.50 -12.26 -9.72
N ARG A 102 -1.66 -11.29 -9.36
CA ARG A 102 -0.78 -11.38 -8.19
C ARG A 102 -1.55 -11.45 -6.87
N ILE A 103 -2.57 -10.61 -6.71
CA ILE A 103 -3.45 -10.63 -5.55
C ILE A 103 -4.13 -11.98 -5.42
N GLN A 104 -4.72 -12.48 -6.50
CA GLN A 104 -5.39 -13.77 -6.49
C GLN A 104 -4.45 -14.90 -6.07
N SER A 105 -3.25 -14.93 -6.64
CA SER A 105 -2.22 -15.91 -6.27
C SER A 105 -1.87 -15.88 -4.77
N LEU A 106 -1.81 -14.70 -4.14
CA LEU A 106 -1.57 -14.59 -2.70
C LEU A 106 -2.76 -15.06 -1.88
N TYR A 107 -3.99 -14.74 -2.28
CA TYR A 107 -5.18 -15.23 -1.59
C TYR A 107 -5.34 -16.74 -1.70
N ASP A 108 -5.08 -17.30 -2.87
CA ASP A 108 -5.07 -18.76 -3.07
C ASP A 108 -4.02 -19.44 -2.18
N LYS A 109 -2.83 -18.84 -2.12
CA LYS A 109 -1.76 -19.34 -1.24
C LYS A 109 -2.16 -19.26 0.23
N ASP A 110 -2.68 -18.13 0.71
CA ASP A 110 -3.14 -17.95 2.09
C ASP A 110 -4.23 -18.96 2.46
N SER A 111 -5.17 -19.24 1.55
CA SER A 111 -6.27 -20.18 1.79
C SER A 111 -5.81 -21.64 1.88
N THR A 112 -4.69 -21.98 1.26
CA THR A 112 -4.17 -23.37 1.20
C THR A 112 -3.13 -23.71 2.26
N ILE A 113 -2.49 -22.73 2.89
CA ILE A 113 -1.50 -22.97 3.95
C ILE A 113 -2.20 -23.26 5.28
N THR A 114 -1.59 -24.13 6.07
CA THR A 114 -2.11 -24.48 7.41
C THR A 114 -1.82 -23.41 8.45
N LEU A 115 -0.67 -22.75 8.33
CA LEU A 115 -0.23 -21.70 9.26
C LEU A 115 -0.66 -20.31 8.74
N ARG A 116 -1.87 -19.89 9.05
CA ARG A 116 -2.47 -18.64 8.56
C ARG A 116 -2.34 -17.46 9.53
N ASN A 117 -2.06 -17.72 10.78
CA ASN A 117 -2.00 -16.69 11.82
C ASN A 117 -0.55 -16.45 12.26
N SER A 118 -0.16 -15.19 12.37
CA SER A 118 1.20 -14.83 12.81
C SER A 118 1.51 -15.32 14.23
N HIS A 119 0.52 -15.28 15.13
CA HIS A 119 0.67 -15.72 16.51
C HIS A 119 0.84 -17.25 16.66
N ASP A 120 0.45 -18.03 15.66
CA ASP A 120 0.65 -19.50 15.64
C ASP A 120 2.02 -19.89 15.05
N ASN A 121 2.77 -18.93 14.51
CA ASN A 121 4.07 -19.22 13.90
C ASN A 121 5.12 -19.53 14.98
N PRO A 122 5.67 -20.76 15.01
CA PRO A 122 6.61 -21.18 16.04
C PRO A 122 7.89 -20.35 16.06
N HIS A 123 8.33 -19.85 14.89
CA HIS A 123 9.52 -18.98 14.83
C HIS A 123 9.24 -17.59 15.44
N ILE A 124 8.04 -17.07 15.29
CA ILE A 124 7.65 -15.83 15.95
C ILE A 124 7.56 -16.02 17.46
N GLN A 125 6.97 -17.13 17.91
CA GLN A 125 6.92 -17.48 19.34
C GLN A 125 8.32 -17.59 19.92
N GLN A 126 9.23 -18.31 19.25
CA GLN A 126 10.63 -18.45 19.66
C GLN A 126 11.34 -17.10 19.77
N VAL A 127 11.19 -16.20 18.81
CA VAL A 127 11.79 -14.85 18.86
C VAL A 127 11.28 -14.07 20.08
N TYR A 128 9.99 -14.17 20.39
CA TYR A 128 9.46 -13.53 21.59
C TYR A 128 10.02 -14.17 22.88
N GLU A 129 10.08 -15.49 22.96
CA GLU A 129 10.60 -16.18 24.15
C GLU A 129 12.09 -15.91 24.38
N GLU A 130 12.89 -15.92 23.33
CA GLU A 130 14.35 -15.78 23.44
C GLU A 130 14.84 -14.33 23.47
N PHE A 131 14.09 -13.38 22.87
CA PHE A 131 14.59 -12.03 22.68
C PHE A 131 13.65 -10.95 23.21
N TYR A 132 12.39 -10.90 22.76
CA TYR A 132 11.47 -9.83 23.14
C TYR A 132 10.79 -10.05 24.49
N GLY A 133 10.75 -11.26 24.99
CA GLY A 133 10.01 -11.69 26.19
C GLY A 133 8.54 -11.97 25.87
N LYS A 134 7.74 -10.95 25.68
CA LYS A 134 6.30 -11.08 25.33
C LYS A 134 5.85 -9.91 24.46
N PRO A 135 4.71 -10.04 23.75
CA PRO A 135 4.08 -8.89 23.10
C PRO A 135 3.82 -7.76 24.11
N LEU A 136 4.05 -6.52 23.68
CA LEU A 136 3.94 -5.32 24.52
C LEU A 136 4.92 -5.26 25.71
N SER A 137 6.05 -5.96 25.64
CA SER A 137 7.16 -5.73 26.57
C SER A 137 7.88 -4.43 26.21
N ASP A 138 8.58 -3.82 27.18
CA ASP A 138 9.35 -2.58 26.94
C ASP A 138 10.34 -2.73 25.78
N LEU A 139 10.98 -3.91 25.65
CA LEU A 139 11.91 -4.20 24.57
C LEU A 139 11.20 -4.33 23.21
N ALA A 140 10.05 -5.00 23.19
CA ALA A 140 9.24 -5.11 21.97
C ALA A 140 8.73 -3.74 21.51
N GLU A 141 8.24 -2.91 22.44
CA GLU A 141 7.82 -1.53 22.14
C GLU A 141 8.98 -0.70 21.59
N ALA A 142 10.13 -0.75 22.22
CA ALA A 142 11.30 0.04 21.82
C ALA A 142 11.85 -0.34 20.45
N LEU A 143 11.78 -1.64 20.07
CA LEU A 143 12.41 -2.14 18.84
C LEU A 143 11.44 -2.36 17.68
N LEU A 144 10.15 -2.58 17.94
CA LEU A 144 9.17 -2.89 16.91
C LEU A 144 8.27 -1.70 16.56
N HIS A 145 8.24 -0.65 17.39
CA HIS A 145 7.45 0.54 17.15
C HIS A 145 8.33 1.72 16.75
N THR A 146 7.91 2.46 15.74
CA THR A 146 8.62 3.65 15.27
C THR A 146 7.99 4.90 15.87
N ASN A 147 8.81 5.73 16.50
CA ASN A 147 8.41 7.07 16.90
C ASN A 147 8.81 8.07 15.83
N TYR A 148 7.92 9.03 15.52
CA TYR A 148 8.16 10.05 14.54
C TYR A 148 8.45 11.38 15.21
N GLU A 149 9.54 12.02 14.81
CA GLU A 149 9.90 13.37 15.22
C GLU A 149 9.67 14.35 14.07
N ALA A 150 9.27 15.57 14.40
CA ALA A 150 9.14 16.62 13.39
C ALA A 150 10.49 16.93 12.76
N ARG A 151 10.56 16.81 11.43
CA ARG A 151 11.75 17.10 10.66
C ARG A 151 11.76 18.57 10.22
N ASN A 152 12.34 19.43 11.05
CA ASN A 152 12.41 20.88 10.79
C ASN A 152 13.22 21.23 9.51
N ASP A 153 14.14 20.37 9.13
CA ASP A 153 14.92 20.47 7.89
C ASP A 153 14.08 20.21 6.61
N LEU A 154 12.90 19.61 6.77
CA LEU A 154 11.93 19.37 5.70
C LEU A 154 10.70 20.27 5.77
N GLN A 155 10.70 21.26 6.67
CA GLN A 155 9.67 22.30 6.69
C GLN A 155 9.86 23.21 5.46
N GLU A 156 9.45 22.68 4.32
CA GLU A 156 9.13 23.51 3.18
C GLU A 156 7.89 24.35 3.52
N ASP A 157 7.85 25.55 2.97
CA ASP A 157 6.76 26.52 3.14
C ASP A 157 5.39 25.80 3.09
N PRO A 158 4.58 25.85 4.18
CA PRO A 158 3.28 25.22 4.21
C PRO A 158 2.35 25.62 3.06
N SER A 159 2.49 26.84 2.54
CA SER A 159 1.72 27.34 1.40
C SER A 159 1.92 26.48 0.14
N ARG A 160 3.07 25.83 0.01
CA ARG A 160 3.40 24.94 -1.11
C ARG A 160 2.56 23.65 -1.06
N TYR A 161 2.26 23.17 0.14
CA TYR A 161 1.38 22.01 0.34
C TYR A 161 -0.09 22.40 0.23
N GLU A 162 -0.48 23.57 0.74
CA GLU A 162 -1.84 24.08 0.60
C GLU A 162 -2.23 24.27 -0.87
N ALA A 163 -1.33 24.75 -1.71
CA ALA A 163 -1.55 24.83 -3.15
C ALA A 163 -1.77 23.44 -3.79
N MET A 164 -1.09 22.40 -3.30
CA MET A 164 -1.30 21.02 -3.75
C MET A 164 -2.64 20.43 -3.26
N TYR A 165 -3.13 20.84 -2.09
CA TYR A 165 -4.44 20.43 -1.56
C TYR A 165 -5.61 21.12 -2.25
N GLN A 166 -5.41 22.33 -2.77
CA GLN A 166 -6.41 23.05 -3.56
C GLN A 166 -6.50 22.56 -5.01
N ALA A 167 -5.57 21.72 -5.45
CA ALA A 167 -5.54 21.16 -6.81
C ALA A 167 -6.49 19.97 -7.04
N ASP A 168 -7.48 19.75 -6.18
CA ASP A 168 -8.69 18.98 -6.53
C ASP A 168 -9.69 19.80 -7.38
N ALA A 169 -9.24 20.87 -8.01
CA ALA A 169 -9.91 21.41 -9.18
C ALA A 169 -9.98 20.29 -10.25
N PRO A 170 -11.11 20.14 -10.97
CA PRO A 170 -11.27 19.10 -11.97
C PRO A 170 -10.03 19.11 -12.86
N VAL A 171 -9.42 17.94 -13.05
CA VAL A 171 -8.30 17.75 -13.97
C VAL A 171 -8.74 18.36 -15.28
N GLN A 172 -8.24 19.55 -15.60
CA GLN A 172 -8.40 20.10 -16.94
C GLN A 172 -7.77 19.06 -17.85
N GLU A 173 -8.54 18.59 -18.83
CA GLU A 173 -8.00 17.72 -19.86
C GLU A 173 -6.66 18.29 -20.30
N PRO A 174 -5.62 17.44 -20.44
CA PRO A 174 -4.31 17.94 -20.79
C PRO A 174 -4.48 18.80 -22.03
N VAL A 175 -4.17 20.09 -21.88
CA VAL A 175 -4.01 21.00 -23.03
C VAL A 175 -3.12 20.21 -23.97
N LYS A 176 -3.58 19.95 -25.18
CA LYS A 176 -2.76 19.34 -26.23
C LYS A 176 -1.56 20.27 -26.38
N GLU A 177 -0.51 20.01 -25.64
CA GLU A 177 0.76 20.67 -25.82
C GLU A 177 1.15 20.44 -27.28
N GLN A 178 1.29 21.53 -27.97
CA GLN A 178 1.98 21.56 -29.25
C GLN A 178 3.32 20.85 -29.02
N ALA A 179 3.60 19.81 -29.78
CA ALA A 179 4.72 18.91 -29.64
C ALA A 179 6.00 19.67 -29.26
N ALA A 180 6.26 19.74 -27.98
CA ALA A 180 7.56 20.15 -27.49
C ALA A 180 8.56 19.06 -27.90
N ASP A 181 9.73 19.50 -28.31
CA ASP A 181 10.87 18.72 -28.75
C ASP A 181 11.17 17.56 -27.79
N VAL A 182 10.47 16.43 -27.97
CA VAL A 182 10.59 15.28 -27.08
C VAL A 182 11.84 14.53 -27.48
N ARG A 183 12.84 14.55 -26.58
CA ARG A 183 14.09 13.82 -26.77
C ARG A 183 14.02 12.46 -26.10
N TYR A 184 14.24 11.41 -26.85
CA TYR A 184 14.29 10.05 -26.33
C TYR A 184 15.75 9.63 -26.15
N ARG A 185 16.09 9.10 -24.99
CA ARG A 185 17.43 8.59 -24.71
C ARG A 185 17.42 7.06 -24.68
N CYS A 186 18.24 6.46 -25.52
CA CYS A 186 18.45 5.01 -25.48
C CYS A 186 19.05 4.58 -24.13
N THR A 187 18.39 3.64 -23.47
CA THR A 187 18.84 3.13 -22.16
C THR A 187 20.05 2.21 -22.24
N ILE A 188 20.40 1.75 -23.45
CA ILE A 188 21.53 0.84 -23.67
C ILE A 188 22.80 1.61 -24.03
N CYS A 189 22.75 2.48 -25.04
CA CYS A 189 23.93 3.18 -25.54
C CYS A 189 24.00 4.67 -25.19
N GLY A 190 22.92 5.24 -24.61
CA GLY A 190 22.85 6.65 -24.24
C GLY A 190 22.58 7.62 -25.39
N TYR A 191 22.39 7.11 -26.62
CA TYR A 191 22.07 7.92 -27.81
C TYR A 191 20.77 8.73 -27.56
N ILE A 192 20.79 10.01 -27.96
CA ILE A 192 19.63 10.90 -27.86
C ILE A 192 18.99 11.04 -29.23
N TYR A 193 17.77 10.57 -29.35
CA TYR A 193 16.95 10.71 -30.55
C TYR A 193 16.13 12.01 -30.47
N GLU A 194 16.24 12.85 -31.48
CA GLU A 194 15.54 14.13 -31.61
C GLU A 194 14.49 14.02 -32.73
N GLY A 195 13.39 13.34 -32.46
CA GLY A 195 12.30 13.14 -33.42
C GLY A 195 11.09 12.45 -32.80
N ASP A 196 10.10 12.17 -33.63
CA ASP A 196 8.92 11.45 -33.22
C ASP A 196 9.16 9.93 -33.39
N ILE A 197 9.53 9.27 -32.32
CA ILE A 197 9.86 7.85 -32.32
C ILE A 197 8.67 6.96 -32.75
N ALA A 198 7.44 7.44 -32.65
CA ALA A 198 6.25 6.72 -33.08
C ALA A 198 6.12 6.63 -34.61
N LYS A 199 6.90 7.42 -35.35
CA LYS A 199 6.96 7.39 -36.81
C LYS A 199 8.09 6.52 -37.38
N GLU A 200 8.96 6.02 -36.49
CA GLU A 200 10.03 5.11 -36.90
C GLU A 200 9.50 3.71 -37.13
N SER A 201 10.23 2.94 -37.91
CA SER A 201 9.89 1.53 -38.14
C SER A 201 10.16 0.69 -36.89
N ASP A 202 9.44 -0.43 -36.76
CA ASP A 202 9.63 -1.37 -35.64
C ASP A 202 11.08 -1.92 -35.54
N ASP A 203 11.84 -1.82 -36.62
CA ASP A 203 13.25 -2.23 -36.70
C ASP A 203 14.26 -1.11 -36.44
N TYR A 204 13.81 0.08 -35.97
CA TYR A 204 14.70 1.21 -35.72
C TYR A 204 15.77 0.83 -34.71
N LYS A 205 17.03 1.07 -35.07
CA LYS A 205 18.21 0.86 -34.21
C LYS A 205 18.95 2.17 -34.05
N CYS A 206 19.46 2.40 -32.85
CA CYS A 206 20.38 3.52 -32.62
C CYS A 206 21.59 3.43 -33.56
N PRO A 207 22.02 4.54 -34.14
CA PRO A 207 23.24 4.60 -34.92
C PRO A 207 24.47 4.15 -34.16
#